data_306125061e0dea8f0eabb7bb90155324
#
_entry.id   306125061e0dea8f0eabb7bb90155324
#
_cell.length_a   1.000
_cell.length_b   1.000
_cell.length_c   1.000
_cell.angle_alpha   90.00
_cell.angle_beta   90.00
_cell.angle_gamma   90.00
#
_symmetry.space_group_name_H-M   'P 1'
#
loop_
_entity.id
_entity.type
_entity.pdbx_description
1 polymer ?
#
loop_
_entity_poly.entity_id
_entity_poly.type
_entity_poly.pdbx_seq_one_letter_code
_entity_poly.pdbx_strand_id
1 'polypeptide(L)'
;KVDDSTVNAGYLFGDGVSAEQMQWIKSLANADLKWETTNTFNIAADFSALNSRIFGTVEYYTSQTNNLLFNINIPQMNGLDKIPSNIGKMSNKGFEMTVTGIPIETKDFSWDVTFNFSRNRNKVKSILGIDADGDGREDDLISDKIFINHPYGVCYDYNIIGMWQIADKQNGLIPDGFEYGTYKVEDVNNDGKYTA
;
A
#
# COMPACT_ATOMS: atom_id res chain seq x y z
N LYS A 1 0.34 -29.37 -5.13
CA LYS A 1 0.26 -29.16 -6.60
C LYS A 1 1.28 -28.11 -6.96
N VAL A 2 2.28 -28.47 -7.75
CA VAL A 2 3.25 -27.52 -8.31
C VAL A 2 2.50 -26.73 -9.38
N ASP A 3 2.57 -25.39 -9.31
CA ASP A 3 2.01 -24.55 -10.37
C ASP A 3 2.85 -24.76 -11.64
N ASP A 4 2.21 -25.14 -12.71
CA ASP A 4 2.83 -25.50 -14.01
C ASP A 4 3.21 -24.25 -14.84
N SER A 5 3.50 -23.12 -14.20
CA SER A 5 4.03 -21.96 -14.90
C SER A 5 5.51 -22.17 -15.23
N THR A 6 5.77 -22.98 -16.22
CA THR A 6 7.12 -23.26 -16.73
C THR A 6 7.63 -22.08 -17.56
N VAL A 7 8.75 -21.50 -17.17
CA VAL A 7 9.52 -20.63 -18.03
C VAL A 7 10.52 -21.49 -18.80
N ASN A 8 10.34 -21.60 -20.09
CA ASN A 8 11.29 -22.27 -20.96
C ASN A 8 12.53 -21.38 -21.15
N ALA A 9 13.60 -21.66 -20.42
CA ALA A 9 14.91 -21.11 -20.72
C ALA A 9 15.72 -22.25 -21.38
N GLY A 10 16.09 -22.06 -22.63
CA GLY A 10 16.97 -23.00 -23.33
C GLY A 10 18.41 -22.80 -22.88
N TYR A 11 19.00 -23.79 -22.25
CA TYR A 11 20.44 -23.91 -22.08
C TYR A 11 20.95 -24.99 -23.02
N LEU A 12 22.07 -24.71 -23.71
CA LEU A 12 22.81 -25.71 -24.46
C LEU A 12 23.58 -26.61 -23.45
N PHE A 13 23.07 -27.82 -23.23
CA PHE A 13 23.77 -28.85 -22.49
C PHE A 13 24.14 -29.96 -23.48
N GLY A 14 25.40 -30.45 -23.45
CA GLY A 14 25.84 -31.58 -24.24
C GLY A 14 26.80 -31.20 -25.37
N ASP A 15 26.56 -31.75 -26.56
CA ASP A 15 27.44 -31.69 -27.74
C ASP A 15 27.48 -30.31 -28.46
N GLY A 16 26.83 -29.31 -27.92
CA GLY A 16 26.74 -27.98 -28.50
C GLY A 16 25.81 -27.83 -29.70
N VAL A 17 25.06 -28.87 -30.05
CA VAL A 17 24.17 -28.92 -31.22
C VAL A 17 22.68 -29.00 -30.83
N SER A 18 22.37 -29.63 -29.70
CA SER A 18 21.00 -29.79 -29.23
C SER A 18 20.71 -28.90 -28.03
N ALA A 19 19.64 -28.09 -28.10
CA ALA A 19 19.11 -27.33 -26.96
C ALA A 19 18.08 -28.18 -26.25
N GLU A 20 18.36 -28.60 -25.01
CA GLU A 20 17.34 -29.22 -24.17
C GLU A 20 16.62 -28.16 -23.33
N GLN A 21 15.30 -28.26 -23.32
CA GLN A 21 14.45 -27.38 -22.49
C GLN A 21 14.52 -27.84 -21.05
N MET A 22 15.09 -27.00 -20.18
CA MET A 22 15.04 -27.24 -18.73
C MET A 22 13.76 -26.60 -18.15
N GLN A 23 13.06 -27.38 -17.35
CA GLN A 23 11.94 -26.90 -16.54
C GLN A 23 12.44 -26.63 -15.13
N TRP A 24 12.22 -25.44 -14.61
CA TRP A 24 12.46 -25.14 -13.22
C TRP A 24 11.17 -24.73 -12.51
N ILE A 25 11.12 -24.97 -11.22
CA ILE A 25 9.98 -24.55 -10.38
C ILE A 25 10.08 -23.03 -10.22
N LYS A 26 9.07 -22.28 -10.67
CA LYS A 26 9.00 -20.82 -10.58
C LYS A 26 8.39 -20.34 -9.26
N SER A 27 7.47 -21.11 -8.70
CA SER A 27 6.83 -20.80 -7.42
C SER A 27 6.48 -22.07 -6.67
N LEU A 28 6.48 -22.01 -5.34
CA LEU A 28 5.94 -23.08 -4.52
C LEU A 28 4.42 -22.96 -4.47
N ALA A 29 3.74 -24.10 -4.69
CA ALA A 29 2.32 -24.17 -4.42
C ALA A 29 2.10 -24.14 -2.90
N ASN A 30 1.22 -23.25 -2.46
CA ASN A 30 0.76 -23.23 -1.08
C ASN A 30 -0.62 -23.92 -1.02
N ALA A 31 -0.67 -25.09 -0.39
CA ALA A 31 -1.91 -25.88 -0.27
C ALA A 31 -2.92 -25.23 0.72
N ASP A 32 -2.45 -24.32 1.57
CA ASP A 32 -3.24 -23.63 2.58
C ASP A 32 -3.83 -22.31 2.09
N LEU A 33 -3.70 -22.00 0.79
CA LEU A 33 -4.29 -20.80 0.22
C LEU A 33 -5.80 -20.78 0.37
N LYS A 34 -6.31 -19.66 0.87
CA LYS A 34 -7.73 -19.41 1.10
C LYS A 34 -8.18 -18.21 0.25
N TRP A 35 -9.48 -18.11 0.07
CA TRP A 35 -10.06 -16.92 -0.53
C TRP A 35 -9.96 -15.73 0.41
N GLU A 36 -9.68 -14.56 -0.14
CA GLU A 36 -9.84 -13.31 0.59
C GLU A 36 -11.30 -13.13 0.99
N THR A 37 -11.52 -12.65 2.20
CA THR A 37 -12.87 -12.42 2.72
C THR A 37 -13.00 -10.99 3.19
N THR A 38 -13.97 -10.27 2.60
CA THR A 38 -14.30 -8.91 3.01
C THR A 38 -15.68 -8.88 3.67
N ASN A 39 -15.71 -8.43 4.90
CA ASN A 39 -16.94 -8.15 5.63
C ASN A 39 -17.18 -6.64 5.63
N THR A 40 -18.34 -6.22 5.13
CA THR A 40 -18.72 -4.81 5.06
C THR A 40 -19.98 -4.57 5.83
N PHE A 41 -19.96 -3.54 6.67
CA PHE A 41 -21.14 -2.94 7.28
C PHE A 41 -21.34 -1.55 6.67
N ASN A 42 -22.55 -1.28 6.23
CA ASN A 42 -22.94 -0.02 5.64
C ASN A 42 -24.26 0.46 6.27
N ILE A 43 -24.35 1.75 6.58
CA ILE A 43 -25.57 2.42 6.99
C ILE A 43 -25.70 3.70 6.20
N ALA A 44 -26.87 3.89 5.58
CA ALA A 44 -27.19 5.07 4.82
C ALA A 44 -28.53 5.65 5.29
N ALA A 45 -28.65 6.96 5.18
CA ALA A 45 -29.89 7.68 5.46
C ALA A 45 -30.16 8.69 4.33
N ASP A 46 -31.31 8.52 3.69
CA ASP A 46 -31.83 9.49 2.75
C ASP A 46 -32.74 10.47 3.48
N PHE A 47 -32.65 11.74 3.15
CA PHE A 47 -33.44 12.78 3.75
C PHE A 47 -33.99 13.74 2.69
N SER A 48 -35.14 14.30 2.96
CA SER A 48 -35.75 15.34 2.15
C SER A 48 -36.48 16.34 3.08
N ALA A 49 -36.30 17.62 2.82
CA ALA A 49 -36.83 18.70 3.62
C ALA A 49 -37.30 19.86 2.75
N LEU A 50 -38.11 20.78 3.33
CA LEU A 50 -38.61 21.99 2.66
C LEU A 50 -39.36 21.70 1.34
N ASN A 51 -40.28 20.77 1.37
CA ASN A 51 -41.00 20.31 0.16
C ASN A 51 -40.06 19.84 -0.95
N SER A 52 -39.07 19.02 -0.58
CA SER A 52 -38.04 18.47 -1.48
C SER A 52 -37.10 19.52 -2.09
N ARG A 53 -37.03 20.72 -1.51
CA ARG A 53 -36.02 21.73 -1.91
C ARG A 53 -34.63 21.44 -1.39
N ILE A 54 -34.52 20.64 -0.34
CA ILE A 54 -33.23 20.14 0.17
C ILE A 54 -33.40 18.64 0.34
N PHE A 55 -32.56 17.88 -0.33
CA PHE A 55 -32.52 16.43 -0.20
C PHE A 55 -31.10 15.90 -0.36
N GLY A 56 -30.91 14.69 0.11
CA GLY A 56 -29.58 14.10 0.02
C GLY A 56 -29.50 12.76 0.72
N THR A 57 -28.29 12.21 0.67
CA THR A 57 -27.92 10.94 1.29
C THR A 57 -26.69 11.14 2.14
N VAL A 58 -26.69 10.52 3.31
CA VAL A 58 -25.51 10.40 4.19
C VAL A 58 -25.24 8.93 4.38
N GLU A 59 -24.00 8.53 4.16
CA GLU A 59 -23.58 7.14 4.24
C GLU A 59 -22.34 6.98 5.08
N TYR A 60 -22.31 5.95 5.91
CA TYR A 60 -21.12 5.51 6.64
C TYR A 60 -20.91 4.03 6.42
N TYR A 61 -19.69 3.66 6.06
CA TYR A 61 -19.32 2.27 5.89
C TYR A 61 -18.03 1.93 6.62
N THR A 62 -17.93 0.66 6.99
CA THR A 62 -16.69 0.05 7.47
C THR A 62 -16.57 -1.34 6.88
N SER A 63 -15.39 -1.68 6.39
CA SER A 63 -15.09 -3.00 5.86
C SER A 63 -13.78 -3.52 6.44
N GLN A 64 -13.71 -4.83 6.58
CA GLN A 64 -12.51 -5.55 7.00
C GLN A 64 -12.27 -6.68 6.04
N THR A 65 -11.10 -6.66 5.40
CA THR A 65 -10.61 -7.74 4.54
C THR A 65 -9.59 -8.56 5.33
N ASN A 66 -9.80 -9.86 5.33
CA ASN A 66 -8.91 -10.85 5.95
C ASN A 66 -8.37 -11.78 4.88
N ASN A 67 -7.28 -12.47 5.19
CA ASN A 67 -6.62 -13.42 4.30
C ASN A 67 -6.16 -12.77 2.98
N LEU A 68 -5.73 -11.51 3.01
CA LEU A 68 -5.15 -10.85 1.86
C LEU A 68 -3.96 -11.66 1.35
N LEU A 69 -3.89 -11.84 0.04
CA LEU A 69 -2.80 -12.54 -0.63
C LEU A 69 -1.59 -11.63 -0.76
N PHE A 70 -0.51 -11.99 -0.08
CA PHE A 70 0.79 -11.36 -0.24
C PHE A 70 1.81 -12.37 -0.76
N ASN A 71 2.73 -11.90 -1.59
CA ASN A 71 3.91 -12.65 -1.95
C ASN A 71 5.01 -12.37 -0.93
N ILE A 72 5.32 -13.35 -0.10
CA ILE A 72 6.40 -13.26 0.86
C ILE A 72 7.72 -13.49 0.14
N ASN A 73 8.67 -12.58 0.30
CA ASN A 73 10.03 -12.80 -0.17
C ASN A 73 10.70 -13.87 0.69
N ILE A 74 11.29 -14.86 0.05
CA ILE A 74 12.06 -15.91 0.73
C ILE A 74 13.53 -15.83 0.33
N PRO A 75 14.45 -16.29 1.20
CA PRO A 75 15.86 -16.34 0.85
C PRO A 75 16.09 -17.13 -0.44
N GLN A 76 16.80 -16.57 -1.40
CA GLN A 76 17.10 -17.14 -2.72
C GLN A 76 17.85 -18.47 -2.70
N MET A 77 18.30 -18.93 -1.53
CA MET A 77 19.02 -20.20 -1.37
C MET A 77 18.28 -21.42 -1.94
N ASN A 78 16.98 -21.32 -2.16
CA ASN A 78 16.14 -22.40 -2.69
C ASN A 78 15.79 -22.22 -4.18
N GLY A 79 16.35 -21.23 -4.87
CA GLY A 79 16.04 -20.93 -6.27
C GLY A 79 14.65 -20.32 -6.51
N LEU A 80 13.97 -19.94 -5.44
CA LEU A 80 12.64 -19.33 -5.46
C LEU A 80 12.68 -18.01 -4.72
N ASP A 81 12.00 -17.01 -5.28
CA ASP A 81 12.03 -15.64 -4.75
C ASP A 81 10.86 -15.38 -3.81
N LYS A 82 9.70 -16.00 -4.06
CA LYS A 82 8.44 -15.63 -3.43
C LYS A 82 7.51 -16.82 -3.20
N ILE A 83 6.76 -16.76 -2.12
CA ILE A 83 5.66 -17.68 -1.82
C ILE A 83 4.37 -16.87 -1.60
N PRO A 84 3.27 -17.18 -2.31
CA PRO A 84 1.97 -16.58 -2.02
C PRO A 84 1.44 -17.11 -0.67
N SER A 85 0.95 -16.21 0.17
CA SER A 85 0.39 -16.53 1.49
C SER A 85 -0.78 -15.63 1.86
N ASN A 86 -1.76 -16.18 2.60
CA ASN A 86 -2.95 -15.47 3.07
C ASN A 86 -2.75 -14.96 4.49
N ILE A 87 -2.11 -13.83 4.64
CA ILE A 87 -1.68 -13.36 5.95
C ILE A 87 -2.13 -11.94 6.27
N GLY A 88 -2.43 -11.14 5.25
CA GLY A 88 -2.76 -9.76 5.46
C GLY A 88 -4.17 -9.51 5.99
N LYS A 89 -4.31 -8.44 6.76
CA LYS A 89 -5.60 -7.87 7.17
C LYS A 89 -5.61 -6.39 6.91
N MET A 90 -6.69 -5.90 6.31
CA MET A 90 -6.89 -4.48 6.05
C MET A 90 -8.27 -4.04 6.53
N SER A 91 -8.36 -2.84 7.06
CA SER A 91 -9.64 -2.20 7.36
C SER A 91 -9.81 -0.96 6.52
N ASN A 92 -11.03 -0.73 6.09
CA ASN A 92 -11.44 0.44 5.33
C ASN A 92 -12.69 1.03 5.95
N LYS A 93 -12.75 2.36 6.10
CA LYS A 93 -13.94 3.04 6.61
C LYS A 93 -14.07 4.40 5.95
N GLY A 94 -15.29 4.76 5.65
CA GLY A 94 -15.59 6.01 5.00
C GLY A 94 -16.91 6.61 5.42
N PHE A 95 -16.99 7.88 5.12
CA PHE A 95 -18.20 8.69 5.26
C PHE A 95 -18.42 9.42 3.94
N GLU A 96 -19.62 9.33 3.42
CA GLU A 96 -20.04 9.98 2.19
C GLU A 96 -21.32 10.78 2.43
N MET A 97 -21.40 11.92 1.78
CA MET A 97 -22.56 12.79 1.89
C MET A 97 -22.80 13.49 0.55
N THR A 98 -24.01 13.40 0.09
CA THR A 98 -24.50 14.17 -1.06
C THR A 98 -25.70 15.00 -0.61
N VAL A 99 -25.64 16.30 -0.82
CA VAL A 99 -26.76 17.22 -0.50
C VAL A 99 -27.05 18.07 -1.72
N THR A 100 -28.30 18.03 -2.16
CA THR A 100 -28.80 18.87 -3.24
C THR A 100 -29.78 19.89 -2.66
N GLY A 101 -29.62 21.14 -3.01
CA GLY A 101 -30.53 22.22 -2.69
C GLY A 101 -31.05 22.90 -3.95
N ILE A 102 -32.31 23.27 -3.96
CA ILE A 102 -32.97 24.04 -5.02
C ILE A 102 -33.33 25.43 -4.46
N PRO A 103 -32.36 26.37 -4.41
CA PRO A 103 -32.58 27.68 -3.81
C PRO A 103 -33.57 28.54 -4.60
N ILE A 104 -33.61 28.37 -5.90
CA ILE A 104 -34.53 29.13 -6.77
C ILE A 104 -35.26 28.14 -7.68
N GLU A 105 -36.57 28.22 -7.61
CA GLU A 105 -37.45 27.49 -8.51
C GLU A 105 -38.66 28.40 -8.87
N THR A 106 -38.71 28.78 -10.12
CA THR A 106 -39.81 29.59 -10.69
C THR A 106 -40.32 28.87 -11.93
N LYS A 107 -41.40 29.43 -12.54
CA LYS A 107 -42.01 28.84 -13.73
C LYS A 107 -41.03 28.75 -14.92
N ASP A 108 -40.11 29.70 -15.03
CA ASP A 108 -39.22 29.86 -16.18
C ASP A 108 -37.74 29.65 -15.84
N PHE A 109 -37.40 29.47 -14.54
CA PHE A 109 -36.01 29.32 -14.10
C PHE A 109 -35.93 28.43 -12.86
N SER A 110 -35.06 27.43 -12.90
CA SER A 110 -34.69 26.59 -11.76
C SER A 110 -33.17 26.59 -11.60
N TRP A 111 -32.74 26.71 -10.37
CA TRP A 111 -31.32 26.58 -10.01
C TRP A 111 -31.17 25.55 -8.90
N ASP A 112 -30.39 24.51 -9.17
CA ASP A 112 -30.02 23.48 -8.21
C ASP A 112 -28.50 23.52 -7.93
N VAL A 113 -28.15 23.19 -6.71
CA VAL A 113 -26.76 23.10 -6.25
C VAL A 113 -26.58 21.79 -5.53
N THR A 114 -25.63 20.99 -5.98
CA THR A 114 -25.28 19.72 -5.34
C THR A 114 -23.90 19.81 -4.72
N PHE A 115 -23.80 19.45 -3.45
CA PHE A 115 -22.57 19.33 -2.70
C PHE A 115 -22.30 17.85 -2.41
N ASN A 116 -21.10 17.38 -2.79
CA ASN A 116 -20.61 16.04 -2.50
C ASN A 116 -19.41 16.10 -1.60
N PHE A 117 -19.42 15.29 -0.55
CA PHE A 117 -18.29 15.12 0.35
C PHE A 117 -18.03 13.63 0.55
N SER A 118 -16.77 13.20 0.38
CA SER A 118 -16.36 11.84 0.70
C SER A 118 -15.05 11.85 1.48
N ARG A 119 -14.94 10.96 2.46
CA ARG A 119 -13.73 10.73 3.22
C ARG A 119 -13.55 9.25 3.46
N ASN A 120 -12.51 8.70 2.90
CA ASN A 120 -12.12 7.31 3.11
C ASN A 120 -10.81 7.22 3.90
N ARG A 121 -10.71 6.20 4.76
CA ARG A 121 -9.47 5.85 5.48
C ARG A 121 -9.28 4.35 5.47
N ASN A 122 -8.22 3.90 4.85
CA ASN A 122 -7.76 2.53 4.95
C ASN A 122 -6.66 2.41 6.01
N LYS A 123 -6.50 1.20 6.55
CA LYS A 123 -5.40 0.85 7.45
C LYS A 123 -5.02 -0.61 7.25
N VAL A 124 -3.73 -0.84 7.12
CA VAL A 124 -3.15 -2.16 7.27
C VAL A 124 -3.26 -2.56 8.74
N LYS A 125 -3.81 -3.73 9.03
CA LYS A 125 -4.02 -4.22 10.40
C LYS A 125 -3.06 -5.31 10.81
N SER A 126 -2.64 -6.10 9.85
CA SER A 126 -1.67 -7.18 10.01
C SER A 126 -1.08 -7.49 8.64
N ILE A 127 0.14 -7.96 8.61
CA ILE A 127 0.87 -8.30 7.39
C ILE A 127 1.28 -9.77 7.44
N LEU A 128 2.32 -10.11 8.21
CA LEU A 128 2.89 -11.45 8.30
C LEU A 128 2.64 -12.13 9.64
N GLY A 129 2.27 -11.38 10.68
CA GLY A 129 2.18 -11.85 12.05
C GLY A 129 3.54 -12.19 12.68
N ILE A 130 4.62 -11.62 12.15
CA ILE A 130 5.98 -11.83 12.63
C ILE A 130 6.37 -10.67 13.55
N ASP A 131 6.98 -11.01 14.67
CA ASP A 131 7.60 -10.11 15.65
C ASP A 131 9.06 -10.58 15.78
N ALA A 132 9.94 -10.06 14.93
CA ALA A 132 11.32 -10.51 14.86
C ALA A 132 12.22 -9.80 15.89
N ASP A 133 11.84 -8.60 16.33
CA ASP A 133 12.57 -7.82 17.34
C ASP A 133 12.13 -8.12 18.77
N GLY A 134 10.98 -8.80 18.96
CA GLY A 134 10.48 -9.26 20.25
C GLY A 134 9.84 -8.16 21.10
N ASP A 135 9.37 -7.08 20.47
CA ASP A 135 8.72 -5.95 21.16
C ASP A 135 7.24 -6.22 21.51
N GLY A 136 6.70 -7.36 21.08
CA GLY A 136 5.31 -7.78 21.28
C GLY A 136 4.35 -7.22 20.23
N ARG A 137 4.87 -6.67 19.16
CA ARG A 137 4.09 -6.16 18.02
C ARG A 137 4.55 -6.85 16.74
N GLU A 138 3.69 -6.83 15.76
CA GLU A 138 4.02 -7.31 14.43
C GLU A 138 4.87 -6.28 13.68
N ASP A 139 5.93 -6.74 13.01
CA ASP A 139 6.86 -5.90 12.28
C ASP A 139 6.27 -5.31 11.00
N ASP A 140 6.71 -4.11 10.68
CA ASP A 140 6.44 -3.44 9.41
C ASP A 140 7.28 -4.05 8.28
N LEU A 141 6.74 -4.10 7.06
CA LEU A 141 7.50 -4.45 5.86
C LEU A 141 8.08 -3.19 5.21
N ILE A 142 9.19 -2.70 5.77
CA ILE A 142 9.84 -1.45 5.34
C ILE A 142 10.27 -1.53 3.87
N SER A 143 10.81 -2.67 3.42
CA SER A 143 11.23 -2.89 2.02
C SER A 143 10.10 -2.74 1.01
N ASP A 144 8.90 -3.13 1.39
CA ASP A 144 7.69 -3.05 0.58
C ASP A 144 6.87 -1.78 0.86
N LYS A 145 7.36 -0.92 1.77
CA LYS A 145 6.69 0.32 2.24
C LYS A 145 5.28 0.07 2.78
N ILE A 146 5.11 -1.04 3.49
CA ILE A 146 3.86 -1.43 4.13
C ILE A 146 4.02 -1.35 5.65
N PHE A 147 3.24 -0.46 6.27
CA PHE A 147 3.32 -0.14 7.69
C PHE A 147 2.01 -0.48 8.40
N ILE A 148 2.11 -1.14 9.56
CA ILE A 148 0.96 -1.51 10.36
C ILE A 148 0.32 -0.26 10.98
N ASN A 149 -1.01 -0.24 11.00
CA ASN A 149 -1.83 0.90 11.40
C ASN A 149 -1.71 2.16 10.52
N HIS A 150 -0.97 2.09 9.42
CA HIS A 150 -0.89 3.13 8.40
C HIS A 150 -1.74 2.79 7.17
N PRO A 151 -2.08 3.77 6.32
CA PRO A 151 -2.69 3.51 5.04
C PRO A 151 -1.77 2.66 4.14
N TYR A 152 -2.36 1.81 3.32
CA TYR A 152 -1.62 1.16 2.25
C TYR A 152 -1.24 2.21 1.19
N GLY A 153 0.00 2.17 0.72
CA GLY A 153 0.49 3.11 -0.29
C GLY A 153 0.95 4.46 0.29
N VAL A 154 1.49 4.46 1.51
CA VAL A 154 2.13 5.66 2.08
C VAL A 154 3.38 6.05 1.28
N CYS A 155 3.61 7.35 1.15
CA CYS A 155 4.91 7.86 0.74
C CYS A 155 5.89 7.67 1.89
N TYR A 156 6.85 6.79 1.71
CA TYR A 156 7.96 6.58 2.64
C TYR A 156 9.26 6.82 1.89
N ASP A 157 9.93 7.89 2.23
CA ASP A 157 11.18 8.32 1.61
C ASP A 157 11.92 9.26 2.56
N TYR A 158 13.13 9.62 2.21
CA TYR A 158 13.92 10.58 2.97
C TYR A 158 13.22 11.95 3.06
N ASN A 159 13.22 12.54 4.25
CA ASN A 159 12.78 13.92 4.42
C ASN A 159 13.88 14.87 3.95
N ILE A 160 13.64 15.54 2.81
CA ILE A 160 14.58 16.48 2.23
C ILE A 160 14.44 17.82 2.96
N ILE A 161 15.48 18.23 3.69
CA ILE A 161 15.52 19.48 4.45
C ILE A 161 16.31 20.58 3.75
N GLY A 162 16.88 20.30 2.59
CA GLY A 162 17.62 21.28 1.80
C GLY A 162 18.59 20.68 0.81
N MET A 163 19.64 21.41 0.52
CA MET A 163 20.73 21.01 -0.37
C MET A 163 22.06 21.38 0.26
N TRP A 164 23.04 20.49 0.22
CA TRP A 164 24.36 20.75 0.70
C TRP A 164 25.03 21.89 -0.11
N GLN A 165 25.49 22.92 0.58
CA GLN A 165 26.08 24.11 -0.02
C GLN A 165 27.61 23.99 -0.07
N ILE A 166 28.25 24.80 -0.91
CA ILE A 166 29.73 24.89 -0.97
C ILE A 166 30.29 25.31 0.38
N ALA A 167 29.61 26.19 1.10
CA ALA A 167 30.00 26.61 2.45
C ALA A 167 29.99 25.44 3.46
N ASP A 168 29.03 24.51 3.34
CA ASP A 168 29.00 23.32 4.19
C ASP A 168 30.21 22.41 3.96
N LYS A 169 30.65 22.28 2.70
CA LYS A 169 31.88 21.56 2.35
C LYS A 169 33.12 22.24 2.96
N GLN A 170 33.21 23.55 2.85
CA GLN A 170 34.33 24.32 3.40
C GLN A 170 34.41 24.21 4.93
N ASN A 171 33.25 24.09 5.59
CA ASN A 171 33.15 23.94 7.04
C ASN A 171 33.22 22.48 7.52
N GLY A 172 33.41 21.50 6.63
CA GLY A 172 33.46 20.08 6.99
C GLY A 172 32.15 19.51 7.53
N LEU A 173 31.00 20.08 7.16
CA LEU A 173 29.69 19.69 7.67
C LEU A 173 29.00 18.62 6.80
N ILE A 174 29.58 18.29 5.64
CA ILE A 174 28.99 17.27 4.75
C ILE A 174 29.44 15.90 5.20
N PRO A 175 28.51 14.98 5.54
CA PRO A 175 28.83 13.63 5.94
C PRO A 175 29.45 12.82 4.80
N ASP A 176 30.14 11.74 5.16
CA ASP A 176 30.72 10.81 4.19
C ASP A 176 29.63 10.23 3.27
N GLY A 177 29.91 10.19 1.97
CA GLY A 177 28.98 9.72 0.95
C GLY A 177 28.09 10.80 0.33
N PHE A 178 28.14 12.04 0.85
CA PHE A 178 27.43 13.19 0.27
C PHE A 178 28.39 14.21 -0.33
N GLU A 179 27.90 15.01 -1.26
CA GLU A 179 28.65 16.11 -1.87
C GLU A 179 27.80 17.40 -1.89
N TYR A 180 28.45 18.55 -2.02
CA TYR A 180 27.72 19.79 -2.25
C TYR A 180 26.91 19.71 -3.56
N GLY A 181 25.72 20.28 -3.56
CA GLY A 181 24.77 20.17 -4.66
C GLY A 181 23.88 18.95 -4.63
N THR A 182 24.08 18.02 -3.69
CA THR A 182 23.15 16.92 -3.44
C THR A 182 22.13 17.28 -2.37
N TYR A 183 21.03 16.50 -2.27
CA TYR A 183 20.02 16.74 -1.26
C TYR A 183 20.56 16.51 0.15
N LYS A 184 20.20 17.42 1.05
CA LYS A 184 20.39 17.28 2.49
C LYS A 184 19.13 16.64 3.06
N VAL A 185 19.29 15.46 3.62
CA VAL A 185 18.20 14.71 4.25
C VAL A 185 18.27 14.83 5.77
N GLU A 186 17.14 14.69 6.42
CA GLU A 186 17.05 14.70 7.88
C GLU A 186 17.59 13.38 8.46
N ASP A 187 18.42 13.47 9.48
CA ASP A 187 18.79 12.34 10.32
C ASP A 187 17.76 12.25 11.46
N VAL A 188 16.73 11.42 11.27
CA VAL A 188 15.55 11.38 12.14
C VAL A 188 15.89 10.86 13.54
N ASN A 189 16.83 9.94 13.66
CA ASN A 189 17.22 9.33 14.93
C ASN A 189 18.51 9.92 15.52
N ASN A 190 19.15 10.84 14.81
CA ASN A 190 20.41 11.50 15.18
C ASN A 190 21.58 10.52 15.46
N ASP A 191 21.65 9.42 14.69
CA ASP A 191 22.73 8.45 14.79
C ASP A 191 23.92 8.74 13.85
N GLY A 192 23.82 9.79 13.06
CA GLY A 192 24.79 10.20 12.06
C GLY A 192 24.76 9.36 10.78
N LYS A 193 23.76 8.50 10.63
CA LYS A 193 23.57 7.68 9.43
C LYS A 193 22.26 8.07 8.76
N TYR A 194 22.29 8.09 7.45
CA TYR A 194 21.15 8.46 6.61
C TYR A 194 20.54 7.20 6.01
N THR A 195 20.08 6.30 6.90
CA THR A 195 19.34 5.08 6.53
C THR A 195 17.84 5.30 6.69
N ALA A 196 17.07 4.68 5.82
CA ALA A 196 15.61 4.65 5.95
C ALA A 196 15.17 3.64 7.00
#